data_dd5ebd9e42f6f5158b66a2eb200db311
#
_entry.id   dd5ebd9e42f6f5158b66a2eb200db311
#
_cell.length_a   1.000
_cell.length_b   1.000
_cell.length_c   1.000
_cell.angle_alpha   90.00
_cell.angle_beta   90.00
_cell.angle_gamma   90.00
#
_symmetry.space_group_name_H-M   'P 1'
#
loop_
_entity.id
_entity.type
_entity.pdbx_description
1 polymer ?
#
loop_
_entity_poly.entity_id
_entity_poly.type
_entity_poly.pdbx_seq_one_letter_code
_entity_poly.pdbx_strand_id
1 'polypeptide(L)'
;MSISAVMAEAGLTHGGFYNHFDSRDALAAAALAQALSRSKVVAAPAESRRSLATIVGRYLSRAHRDNPATGCAVSGLASEVARADAEIRAVMDAHLKRYIENIAQALPPGADASLALPMTCTMIGALTLSRLINDKTASNRVLDEARDFILALVEEPLTPAD
;
A
#
# COMPACT_ATOMS: atom_id res chain seq x y z
N MET A 1 18.97 -9.17 -9.54
CA MET A 1 19.31 -10.47 -8.93
C MET A 1 19.02 -11.57 -9.94
N SER A 2 19.89 -12.57 -10.12
CA SER A 2 19.67 -13.70 -11.05
C SER A 2 18.87 -14.81 -10.36
N ILE A 3 18.19 -15.66 -11.17
CA ILE A 3 17.51 -16.86 -10.65
C ILE A 3 18.48 -17.74 -9.85
N SER A 4 19.71 -17.94 -10.37
CA SER A 4 20.72 -18.72 -9.68
C SER A 4 21.07 -18.19 -8.28
N ALA A 5 21.14 -16.85 -8.12
CA ALA A 5 21.41 -16.23 -6.83
C ALA A 5 20.24 -16.41 -5.84
N VAL A 6 18.98 -16.30 -6.33
CA VAL A 6 17.79 -16.55 -5.51
C VAL A 6 17.74 -18.01 -5.03
N MET A 7 17.98 -18.96 -5.95
CA MET A 7 17.94 -20.38 -5.63
C MET A 7 19.07 -20.78 -4.68
N ALA A 8 20.27 -20.24 -4.85
CA ALA A 8 21.38 -20.46 -3.94
C ALA A 8 21.08 -19.95 -2.52
N GLU A 9 20.49 -18.77 -2.38
CA GLU A 9 20.05 -18.21 -1.08
C GLU A 9 18.97 -19.07 -0.41
N ALA A 10 18.10 -19.69 -1.22
CA ALA A 10 17.08 -20.63 -0.75
C ALA A 10 17.63 -22.05 -0.46
N GLY A 11 18.93 -22.32 -0.67
CA GLY A 11 19.52 -23.65 -0.53
C GLY A 11 19.08 -24.64 -1.62
N LEU A 12 18.65 -24.14 -2.78
CA LEU A 12 18.11 -24.92 -3.88
C LEU A 12 19.00 -24.82 -5.13
N THR A 13 18.88 -25.81 -6.03
CA THR A 13 19.60 -25.81 -7.31
C THR A 13 18.89 -24.94 -8.36
N HIS A 14 19.64 -24.40 -9.32
CA HIS A 14 19.08 -23.64 -10.43
C HIS A 14 18.04 -24.46 -11.21
N GLY A 15 18.26 -25.75 -11.45
CA GLY A 15 17.30 -26.61 -12.14
C GLY A 15 15.99 -26.82 -11.35
N GLY A 16 16.05 -26.75 -10.03
CA GLY A 16 14.87 -26.87 -9.18
C GLY A 16 13.90 -25.68 -9.30
N PHE A 17 14.35 -24.56 -9.88
CA PHE A 17 13.51 -23.38 -10.09
C PHE A 17 12.26 -23.71 -10.90
N TYR A 18 12.42 -24.38 -12.03
CA TYR A 18 11.33 -24.71 -12.97
C TYR A 18 10.35 -25.76 -12.44
N ASN A 19 10.64 -26.40 -11.30
CA ASN A 19 9.67 -27.23 -10.58
C ASN A 19 8.67 -26.40 -9.75
N HIS A 20 8.96 -25.10 -9.52
CA HIS A 20 8.17 -24.22 -8.66
C HIS A 20 7.57 -23.05 -9.42
N PHE A 21 8.26 -22.53 -10.45
CA PHE A 21 7.85 -21.34 -11.18
C PHE A 21 8.11 -21.51 -12.68
N ASP A 22 7.11 -21.22 -13.51
CA ASP A 22 7.22 -21.34 -14.96
C ASP A 22 8.11 -20.24 -15.56
N SER A 23 8.26 -19.11 -14.87
CA SER A 23 9.05 -17.98 -15.32
C SER A 23 9.59 -17.14 -14.15
N ARG A 24 10.55 -16.25 -14.45
CA ARG A 24 11.03 -15.24 -13.52
C ARG A 24 9.90 -14.30 -13.06
N ASP A 25 8.97 -14.00 -13.95
CA ASP A 25 7.86 -13.09 -13.68
C ASP A 25 6.81 -13.76 -12.79
N ALA A 26 6.59 -15.08 -12.93
CA ALA A 26 5.76 -15.85 -12.00
C ALA A 26 6.36 -15.84 -10.58
N LEU A 27 7.68 -15.97 -10.43
CA LEU A 27 8.34 -15.79 -9.12
C LEU A 27 8.15 -14.35 -8.60
N ALA A 28 8.33 -13.34 -9.43
CA ALA A 28 8.18 -11.94 -9.05
C ALA A 28 6.73 -11.63 -8.61
N ALA A 29 5.74 -12.14 -9.34
CA ALA A 29 4.32 -12.03 -9.00
C ALA A 29 4.00 -12.69 -7.65
N ALA A 30 4.51 -13.90 -7.42
CA ALA A 30 4.34 -14.60 -6.15
C ALA A 30 5.03 -13.87 -4.98
N ALA A 31 6.24 -13.36 -5.19
CA ALA A 31 6.96 -12.56 -4.20
C ALA A 31 6.21 -11.26 -3.86
N LEU A 32 5.67 -10.58 -4.87
CA LEU A 32 4.84 -9.39 -4.69
C LEU A 32 3.58 -9.73 -3.90
N ALA A 33 2.85 -10.77 -4.27
CA ALA A 33 1.64 -11.23 -3.56
C ALA A 33 1.96 -11.52 -2.08
N GLN A 34 3.07 -12.15 -1.80
CA GLN A 34 3.54 -12.42 -0.44
C GLN A 34 3.89 -11.14 0.32
N ALA A 35 4.57 -10.18 -0.32
CA ALA A 35 4.87 -8.88 0.29
C ALA A 35 3.59 -8.10 0.63
N LEU A 36 2.61 -8.10 -0.29
CA LEU A 36 1.31 -7.46 -0.09
C LEU A 36 0.50 -8.11 1.03
N SER A 37 0.55 -9.45 1.17
CA SER A 37 -0.16 -10.17 2.24
C SER A 37 0.40 -9.87 3.64
N ARG A 38 1.70 -9.56 3.74
CA ARG A 38 2.37 -9.20 5.00
C ARG A 38 2.09 -7.77 5.44
N SER A 39 1.59 -6.92 4.56
CA SER A 39 1.27 -5.52 4.87
C SER A 39 0.08 -5.44 5.83
N LYS A 40 0.37 -5.40 7.12
CA LYS A 40 -0.64 -5.32 8.20
C LYS A 40 -1.34 -3.96 8.32
N VAL A 41 -0.92 -2.99 7.52
CA VAL A 41 -1.39 -1.59 7.70
C VAL A 41 -2.82 -1.44 7.19
N VAL A 42 -3.21 -2.22 6.19
CA VAL A 42 -4.54 -2.18 5.56
C VAL A 42 -5.33 -3.48 5.75
N ALA A 43 -4.64 -4.59 6.00
CA ALA A 43 -5.28 -5.87 6.31
C ALA A 43 -5.85 -5.86 7.73
N ALA A 44 -7.06 -5.35 7.90
CA ALA A 44 -7.88 -5.69 9.06
C ALA A 44 -8.78 -6.87 8.66
N PRO A 45 -8.89 -7.93 9.48
CA PRO A 45 -9.98 -8.90 9.32
C PRO A 45 -11.32 -8.15 9.38
N ALA A 46 -12.29 -8.60 8.59
CA ALA A 46 -13.64 -8.00 8.53
C ALA A 46 -14.33 -7.90 9.91
N GLU A 47 -13.85 -8.66 10.88
CA GLU A 47 -14.34 -8.67 12.27
C GLU A 47 -13.86 -7.48 13.12
N SER A 48 -12.81 -6.76 12.70
CA SER A 48 -12.33 -5.57 13.39
C SER A 48 -12.63 -4.35 12.53
N ARG A 49 -13.83 -3.79 12.64
CA ARG A 49 -14.19 -2.48 12.07
C ARG A 49 -13.32 -1.40 12.71
N ARG A 50 -12.13 -1.17 12.15
CA ARG A 50 -11.30 -0.04 12.54
C ARG A 50 -11.90 1.22 11.97
N SER A 51 -12.00 2.26 12.78
CA SER A 51 -12.42 3.57 12.28
C SER A 51 -11.41 4.08 11.25
N LEU A 52 -11.89 4.90 10.31
CA LEU A 52 -11.06 5.58 9.33
C LEU A 52 -9.87 6.29 10.00
N ALA A 53 -10.11 7.01 11.11
CA ALA A 53 -9.08 7.70 11.87
C ALA A 53 -7.96 6.74 12.34
N THR A 54 -8.30 5.54 12.78
CA THR A 54 -7.32 4.52 13.18
C THR A 54 -6.49 4.02 11.99
N ILE A 55 -7.11 3.80 10.84
CA ILE A 55 -6.43 3.34 9.61
C ILE A 55 -5.48 4.43 9.12
N VAL A 56 -5.98 5.64 8.96
CA VAL A 56 -5.22 6.80 8.48
C VAL A 56 -4.06 7.13 9.43
N GLY A 57 -4.32 7.18 10.75
CA GLY A 57 -3.30 7.49 11.75
C GLY A 57 -2.17 6.45 11.80
N ARG A 58 -2.47 5.16 11.61
CA ARG A 58 -1.44 4.12 11.50
C ARG A 58 -0.66 4.20 10.20
N TYR A 59 -1.36 4.44 9.09
CA TYR A 59 -0.74 4.51 7.78
C TYR A 59 0.18 5.73 7.65
N LEU A 60 -0.27 6.91 8.07
CA LEU A 60 0.48 8.17 8.04
C LEU A 60 1.29 8.39 9.34
N SER A 61 1.84 7.31 9.92
CA SER A 61 2.68 7.38 11.10
C SER A 61 4.17 7.43 10.75
N ARG A 62 4.97 8.05 11.65
CA ARG A 62 6.44 8.04 11.54
C ARG A 62 6.97 6.61 11.56
N ALA A 63 6.40 5.74 12.39
CA ALA A 63 6.79 4.34 12.46
C ALA A 63 6.61 3.61 11.12
N HIS A 64 5.54 3.89 10.38
CA HIS A 64 5.33 3.31 9.06
C HIS A 64 6.28 3.91 8.00
N ARG A 65 6.52 5.23 8.04
CA ARG A 65 7.50 5.87 7.17
C ARG A 65 8.89 5.27 7.34
N ASP A 66 9.34 5.11 8.59
CA ASP A 66 10.71 4.73 8.93
C ASP A 66 10.99 3.23 8.80
N ASN A 67 9.95 2.41 8.54
CA ASN A 67 10.04 0.96 8.34
C ASN A 67 9.55 0.51 6.95
N PRO A 68 10.25 0.83 5.86
CA PRO A 68 9.82 0.50 4.50
C PRO A 68 9.75 -1.02 4.24
N ALA A 69 10.60 -1.81 4.89
CA ALA A 69 10.66 -3.26 4.70
C ALA A 69 9.38 -4.01 5.15
N THR A 70 8.63 -3.45 6.09
CA THR A 70 7.37 -4.04 6.60
C THR A 70 6.16 -3.16 6.32
N GLY A 71 6.37 -2.06 5.59
CA GLY A 71 5.37 -1.06 5.28
C GLY A 71 4.55 -1.37 4.03
N CYS A 72 3.97 -0.32 3.46
CA CYS A 72 3.16 -0.41 2.26
C CYS A 72 4.04 -0.72 1.03
N ALA A 73 3.86 -1.90 0.43
CA ALA A 73 4.57 -2.28 -0.78
C ALA A 73 4.19 -1.41 -1.99
N VAL A 74 2.98 -0.85 -2.02
CA VAL A 74 2.55 0.08 -3.08
C VAL A 74 3.47 1.30 -3.11
N SER A 75 3.68 1.96 -1.96
CA SER A 75 4.52 3.15 -1.88
C SER A 75 6.02 2.88 -2.17
N GLY A 76 6.44 1.62 -2.07
CA GLY A 76 7.83 1.22 -2.33
C GLY A 76 8.08 0.68 -3.73
N LEU A 77 7.08 0.07 -4.37
CA LEU A 77 7.24 -0.70 -5.61
C LEU A 77 6.38 -0.20 -6.78
N ALA A 78 5.57 0.86 -6.59
CA ALA A 78 4.63 1.31 -7.62
C ALA A 78 5.29 1.58 -8.97
N SER A 79 6.44 2.24 -8.99
CA SER A 79 7.13 2.59 -10.22
C SER A 79 7.76 1.39 -10.93
N GLU A 80 8.25 0.40 -10.17
CA GLU A 80 8.76 -0.85 -10.73
C GLU A 80 7.62 -1.70 -11.31
N VAL A 81 6.53 -1.84 -10.54
CA VAL A 81 5.36 -2.61 -10.97
C VAL A 81 4.68 -1.97 -12.19
N ALA A 82 4.64 -0.64 -12.28
CA ALA A 82 4.08 0.04 -13.45
C ALA A 82 4.82 -0.29 -14.77
N ARG A 83 6.09 -0.66 -14.68
CA ARG A 83 6.93 -1.07 -15.81
C ARG A 83 7.05 -2.59 -15.98
N ALA A 84 6.46 -3.36 -15.08
CA ALA A 84 6.50 -4.82 -15.10
C ALA A 84 5.47 -5.40 -16.09
N ASP A 85 5.54 -6.73 -16.30
CA ASP A 85 4.59 -7.46 -17.13
C ASP A 85 3.17 -7.45 -16.56
N ALA A 86 2.22 -7.83 -17.41
CA ALA A 86 0.79 -7.79 -17.10
C ALA A 86 0.42 -8.63 -15.87
N GLU A 87 1.08 -9.77 -15.68
CA GLU A 87 0.86 -10.67 -14.56
C GLU A 87 1.21 -10.00 -13.22
N ILE A 88 2.38 -9.36 -13.13
CA ILE A 88 2.84 -8.64 -11.94
C ILE A 88 1.93 -7.43 -11.67
N ARG A 89 1.55 -6.70 -12.73
CA ARG A 89 0.60 -5.57 -12.57
C ARG A 89 -0.77 -6.01 -12.07
N ALA A 90 -1.27 -7.18 -12.51
CA ALA A 90 -2.57 -7.72 -12.07
C ALA A 90 -2.58 -8.01 -10.57
N VAL A 91 -1.48 -8.49 -10.00
CA VAL A 91 -1.34 -8.71 -8.55
C VAL A 91 -1.48 -7.38 -7.78
N MET A 92 -0.83 -6.31 -8.24
CA MET A 92 -0.93 -4.98 -7.62
C MET A 92 -2.31 -4.37 -7.80
N ASP A 93 -2.92 -4.50 -8.99
CA ASP A 93 -4.27 -4.00 -9.29
C ASP A 93 -5.31 -4.61 -8.33
N ALA A 94 -5.28 -5.94 -8.18
CA ALA A 94 -6.17 -6.63 -7.25
C ALA A 94 -5.97 -6.18 -5.79
N HIS A 95 -4.73 -5.88 -5.39
CA HIS A 95 -4.43 -5.36 -4.06
C HIS A 95 -4.96 -3.93 -3.87
N LEU A 96 -4.78 -3.05 -4.86
CA LEU A 96 -5.27 -1.67 -4.81
C LEU A 96 -6.79 -1.61 -4.74
N LYS A 97 -7.50 -2.43 -5.52
CA LYS A 97 -8.96 -2.53 -5.47
C LYS A 97 -9.44 -2.87 -4.05
N ARG A 98 -8.86 -3.92 -3.44
CA ARG A 98 -9.19 -4.29 -2.05
C ARG A 98 -8.82 -3.20 -1.05
N TYR A 99 -7.73 -2.47 -1.30
CA TYR A 99 -7.36 -1.36 -0.43
C TYR A 99 -8.41 -0.26 -0.45
N ILE A 100 -8.83 0.18 -1.64
CA ILE A 100 -9.88 1.20 -1.81
C ILE A 100 -11.19 0.75 -1.18
N GLU A 101 -11.58 -0.52 -1.39
CA GLU A 101 -12.77 -1.12 -0.76
C GLU A 101 -12.69 -1.08 0.77
N ASN A 102 -11.54 -1.41 1.36
CA ASN A 102 -11.34 -1.34 2.82
C ASN A 102 -11.46 0.08 3.36
N ILE A 103 -10.97 1.08 2.64
CA ILE A 103 -11.15 2.50 3.00
C ILE A 103 -12.64 2.87 2.90
N ALA A 104 -13.32 2.49 1.82
CA ALA A 104 -14.76 2.74 1.66
C ALA A 104 -15.58 2.15 2.81
N GLN A 105 -15.26 0.94 3.24
CA GLN A 105 -15.93 0.28 4.38
C GLN A 105 -15.63 0.93 5.73
N ALA A 106 -14.52 1.65 5.85
CA ALA A 106 -14.13 2.35 7.07
C ALA A 106 -14.69 3.78 7.17
N LEU A 107 -15.30 4.27 6.10
CA LEU A 107 -15.95 5.58 6.11
C LEU A 107 -17.09 5.62 7.15
N PRO A 108 -17.33 6.77 7.80
CA PRO A 108 -18.46 6.93 8.69
C PRO A 108 -19.80 6.78 7.95
N PRO A 109 -20.88 6.40 8.66
CA PRO A 109 -22.21 6.30 8.06
C PRO A 109 -22.63 7.62 7.41
N GLY A 110 -23.08 7.54 6.16
CA GLY A 110 -23.52 8.72 5.39
C GLY A 110 -22.43 9.44 4.60
N ALA A 111 -21.15 9.08 4.77
CA ALA A 111 -20.08 9.63 3.95
C ALA A 111 -20.13 9.07 2.52
N ASP A 112 -19.74 9.90 1.55
CA ASP A 112 -19.68 9.51 0.15
C ASP A 112 -18.56 8.48 -0.09
N ALA A 113 -18.93 7.29 -0.57
CA ALA A 113 -17.99 6.22 -0.90
C ALA A 113 -16.95 6.62 -1.97
N SER A 114 -17.24 7.63 -2.81
CA SER A 114 -16.31 8.15 -3.81
C SER A 114 -15.05 8.76 -3.20
N LEU A 115 -15.08 9.14 -1.91
CA LEU A 115 -13.93 9.65 -1.18
C LEU A 115 -12.82 8.58 -0.97
N ALA A 116 -13.15 7.30 -1.03
CA ALA A 116 -12.18 6.22 -0.76
C ALA A 116 -10.97 6.24 -1.70
N LEU A 117 -11.19 6.50 -2.99
CA LEU A 117 -10.10 6.59 -3.96
C LEU A 117 -9.17 7.78 -3.73
N PRO A 118 -9.65 9.05 -3.65
CA PRO A 118 -8.77 10.19 -3.38
C PRO A 118 -8.08 10.09 -2.02
N MET A 119 -8.71 9.56 -0.98
CA MET A 119 -8.07 9.30 0.31
C MET A 119 -6.93 8.28 0.17
N THR A 120 -7.14 7.19 -0.55
CA THR A 120 -6.11 6.19 -0.83
C THR A 120 -4.92 6.81 -1.57
N CYS A 121 -5.17 7.61 -2.60
CA CYS A 121 -4.12 8.33 -3.34
C CYS A 121 -3.34 9.28 -2.44
N THR A 122 -4.02 10.05 -1.60
CA THR A 122 -3.40 10.99 -0.63
C THR A 122 -2.52 10.23 0.36
N MET A 123 -3.01 9.13 0.93
CA MET A 123 -2.25 8.30 1.87
C MET A 123 -0.96 7.77 1.25
N ILE A 124 -1.06 7.14 0.07
CA ILE A 124 0.10 6.57 -0.63
C ILE A 124 1.09 7.67 -1.03
N GLY A 125 0.59 8.77 -1.59
CA GLY A 125 1.40 9.90 -2.00
C GLY A 125 2.13 10.56 -0.83
N ALA A 126 1.44 10.84 0.26
CA ALA A 126 2.02 11.46 1.45
C ALA A 126 3.10 10.56 2.09
N LEU A 127 2.86 9.25 2.20
CA LEU A 127 3.87 8.32 2.69
C LEU A 127 5.12 8.31 1.80
N THR A 128 4.93 8.26 0.48
CA THR A 128 6.03 8.28 -0.50
C THR A 128 6.83 9.57 -0.40
N LEU A 129 6.16 10.73 -0.43
CA LEU A 129 6.80 12.04 -0.35
C LEU A 129 7.54 12.21 0.97
N SER A 130 6.95 11.79 2.09
CA SER A 130 7.61 11.90 3.41
C SER A 130 8.92 11.11 3.50
N ARG A 131 9.08 10.03 2.72
CA ARG A 131 10.31 9.24 2.62
C ARG A 131 11.40 9.91 1.77
N LEU A 132 11.00 10.77 0.83
CA LEU A 132 11.93 11.47 -0.08
C LEU A 132 12.49 12.76 0.54
N ILE A 133 11.82 13.32 1.54
CA ILE A 133 12.20 14.57 2.18
C ILE A 133 13.25 14.29 3.26
N ASN A 134 14.45 14.90 3.11
CA ASN A 134 15.55 14.74 4.05
C ASN A 134 15.31 15.47 5.39
N ASP A 135 14.69 16.66 5.35
CA ASP A 135 14.34 17.40 6.57
C ASP A 135 13.23 16.69 7.33
N LYS A 136 13.53 16.27 8.56
CA LYS A 136 12.61 15.50 9.39
C LYS A 136 11.35 16.29 9.77
N THR A 137 11.46 17.59 9.97
CA THR A 137 10.34 18.45 10.33
C THR A 137 9.37 18.57 9.15
N ALA A 138 9.89 18.86 7.96
CA ALA A 138 9.10 18.90 6.73
C ALA A 138 8.49 17.53 6.39
N SER A 139 9.26 16.44 6.55
CA SER A 139 8.77 15.08 6.36
C SER A 139 7.61 14.72 7.31
N ASN A 140 7.70 15.12 8.58
CA ASN A 140 6.62 14.92 9.56
C ASN A 140 5.37 15.75 9.19
N ARG A 141 5.57 16.99 8.74
CA ARG A 141 4.48 17.89 8.34
C ARG A 141 3.67 17.30 7.19
N VAL A 142 4.31 16.67 6.19
CA VAL A 142 3.59 15.98 5.11
C VAL A 142 2.63 14.91 5.64
N LEU A 143 3.07 14.10 6.61
CA LEU A 143 2.22 13.07 7.20
C LEU A 143 1.07 13.65 8.00
N ASP A 144 1.34 14.69 8.81
CA ASP A 144 0.36 15.30 9.69
C ASP A 144 -0.71 16.06 8.87
N GLU A 145 -0.31 16.90 7.90
CA GLU A 145 -1.22 17.65 7.04
C GLU A 145 -2.08 16.71 6.16
N ALA A 146 -1.50 15.63 5.61
CA ALA A 146 -2.27 14.67 4.84
C ALA A 146 -3.29 13.91 5.69
N ARG A 147 -2.93 13.56 6.94
CA ARG A 147 -3.85 12.94 7.89
C ARG A 147 -5.02 13.86 8.21
N ASP A 148 -4.72 15.10 8.57
CA ASP A 148 -5.71 16.09 9.00
C ASP A 148 -6.65 16.44 7.82
N PHE A 149 -6.11 16.58 6.60
CA PHE A 149 -6.90 16.76 5.39
C PHE A 149 -7.87 15.59 5.14
N ILE A 150 -7.41 14.33 5.24
CA ILE A 150 -8.27 13.16 5.02
C ILE A 150 -9.41 13.10 6.06
N LEU A 151 -9.13 13.42 7.32
CA LEU A 151 -10.13 13.37 8.37
C LEU A 151 -11.15 14.50 8.23
N ALA A 152 -10.73 15.68 7.83
CA ALA A 152 -11.63 16.81 7.56
C ALA A 152 -12.64 16.53 6.43
N LEU A 153 -12.27 15.72 5.42
CA LEU A 153 -13.18 15.35 4.32
C LEU A 153 -14.45 14.60 4.78
N VAL A 154 -14.44 13.98 5.96
CA VAL A 154 -15.58 13.24 6.50
C VAL A 154 -16.26 13.94 7.67
N GLU A 155 -15.67 15.01 8.19
CA GLU A 155 -16.24 15.85 9.25
C GLU A 155 -17.13 16.96 8.68
N GLU A 156 -16.79 17.48 7.49
CA GLU A 156 -17.61 18.46 6.76
C GLU A 156 -18.55 17.73 5.78
N PRO A 157 -19.88 17.86 5.89
CA PRO A 157 -20.77 17.39 4.84
C PRO A 157 -20.46 18.18 3.56
N LEU A 158 -20.12 17.46 2.47
CA LEU A 158 -19.95 18.06 1.15
C LEU A 158 -21.24 18.79 0.79
N THR A 159 -21.20 20.11 0.86
CA THR A 159 -22.25 20.94 0.27
C THR A 159 -22.15 20.72 -1.25
N PRO A 160 -23.22 20.25 -1.93
CA PRO A 160 -23.18 20.14 -3.38
C PRO A 160 -22.87 21.53 -3.95
N ALA A 161 -21.89 21.59 -4.84
CA ALA A 161 -21.64 22.79 -5.62
C ALA A 161 -22.86 23.01 -6.53
N ASP A 162 -23.50 24.18 -6.39
CA ASP A 162 -24.58 24.65 -7.26
C ASP A 162 -24.14 24.74 -8.73
#